data_406a1a19e31f5ab996c22a2ac8922e06
#
_entry.id   406a1a19e31f5ab996c22a2ac8922e06
#
_cell.length_a   1.000
_cell.length_b   1.000
_cell.length_c   1.000
_cell.angle_alpha   90.00
_cell.angle_beta   90.00
_cell.angle_gamma   90.00
#
_symmetry.space_group_name_H-M   'P 1'
#
loop_
_entity.id
_entity.type
_entity.pdbx_description
1 polymer ?
#
loop_
_entity_poly.entity_id
_entity_poly.type
_entity_poly.pdbx_seq_one_letter_code
_entity_poly.pdbx_strand_id
1 'polypeptide(L)'
;MADFDDLVREAEVARIEAWDFSWLDGRAVEERPSWRYFDRVVEQVTGVASLLEVQAGTGRMIGSLPSLPALAVATEGFPPSIAAAGPTLRTRRVKLVVTSQTIAGLPFRSESFDLVVSRHPIEPWWKEIARVLKPGGSYFAQHVGTHSLRSLSEFLMGPLPSASERHPEVERQAAEDAGLVLQALPVERPRTAFFDIGAVVYFLRLVPWIVPDFSVPKYRERLLDLHGVIETHGAFETTASRMLLEVTKPSAPT
;
A
#
# COMPACT_ATOMS: atom_id res chain seq x y z
N MET A 1 26.29 21.57 0.18
CA MET A 1 25.50 20.33 0.17
C MET A 1 25.53 19.76 1.59
N ALA A 2 24.45 19.16 2.05
CA ALA A 2 24.44 18.53 3.37
C ALA A 2 25.35 17.30 3.35
N ASP A 3 26.13 17.12 4.41
CA ASP A 3 27.07 16.00 4.54
C ASP A 3 26.30 14.67 4.67
N PHE A 4 26.89 13.59 4.14
CA PHE A 4 26.33 12.23 4.22
C PHE A 4 25.94 11.86 5.65
N ASP A 5 26.84 12.06 6.62
CA ASP A 5 26.61 11.66 8.00
C ASP A 5 25.51 12.49 8.69
N ASP A 6 25.36 13.75 8.30
CA ASP A 6 24.28 14.59 8.82
C ASP A 6 22.91 14.16 8.29
N LEU A 7 22.79 13.88 6.98
CA LEU A 7 21.57 13.40 6.36
C LEU A 7 21.12 12.03 6.92
N VAL A 8 22.08 11.13 7.09
CA VAL A 8 21.82 9.80 7.66
C VAL A 8 21.38 9.92 9.12
N ARG A 9 22.08 10.71 9.93
CA ARG A 9 21.74 10.93 11.34
C ARG A 9 20.33 11.54 11.49
N GLU A 10 20.01 12.54 10.67
CA GLU A 10 18.67 13.14 10.65
C GLU A 10 17.59 12.09 10.36
N ALA A 11 17.83 11.24 9.36
CA ALA A 11 16.91 10.17 9.00
C ALA A 11 16.81 9.07 10.08
N GLU A 12 17.90 8.74 10.78
CA GLU A 12 17.90 7.72 11.85
C GLU A 12 17.12 8.17 13.09
N VAL A 13 17.18 9.45 13.45
CA VAL A 13 16.46 9.99 14.61
C VAL A 13 15.02 10.39 14.28
N ALA A 14 14.70 10.53 13.01
CA ALA A 14 13.34 10.86 12.58
C ALA A 14 12.34 9.83 13.08
N ARG A 15 11.25 10.32 13.66
CA ARG A 15 10.20 9.47 14.20
C ARG A 15 9.44 8.78 13.09
N ILE A 16 9.27 7.47 13.21
CA ILE A 16 8.43 6.68 12.32
C ILE A 16 7.09 6.41 13.01
N GLU A 17 6.03 7.01 12.49
CA GLU A 17 4.69 6.84 13.01
C GLU A 17 3.79 6.24 11.92
N ALA A 18 3.24 5.05 12.19
CA ALA A 18 2.34 4.38 11.27
C ALA A 18 2.91 4.34 9.84
N TRP A 19 2.09 4.57 8.84
CA TRP A 19 2.47 4.70 7.42
C TRP A 19 2.50 6.18 7.01
N ASP A 20 3.23 7.01 7.77
CA ASP A 20 3.39 8.44 7.47
C ASP A 20 4.65 8.69 6.63
N PHE A 21 4.43 9.06 5.40
CA PHE A 21 5.49 9.39 4.43
C PHE A 21 5.76 10.89 4.34
N SER A 22 5.15 11.72 5.18
CA SER A 22 5.25 13.19 5.09
C SER A 22 6.67 13.71 5.28
N TRP A 23 7.53 12.99 6.01
CA TRP A 23 8.95 13.34 6.15
C TRP A 23 9.71 13.29 4.82
N LEU A 24 9.18 12.58 3.84
CA LEU A 24 9.75 12.49 2.48
C LEU A 24 9.29 13.63 1.57
N ASP A 25 8.38 14.50 2.00
CA ASP A 25 7.90 15.62 1.19
C ASP A 25 9.07 16.54 0.79
N GLY A 26 9.27 16.72 -0.52
CA GLY A 26 10.40 17.46 -1.10
C GLY A 26 11.73 16.69 -1.12
N ARG A 27 11.83 15.51 -0.49
CA ARG A 27 13.03 14.67 -0.43
C ARG A 27 12.93 13.41 -1.29
N ALA A 28 11.73 12.99 -1.60
CA ALA A 28 11.44 11.91 -2.54
C ALA A 28 10.12 12.15 -3.26
N VAL A 29 9.93 11.49 -4.39
CA VAL A 29 8.68 11.51 -5.14
C VAL A 29 8.38 10.13 -5.69
N GLU A 30 7.12 9.71 -5.63
CA GLU A 30 6.56 8.62 -6.42
C GLU A 30 5.45 9.20 -7.30
N GLU A 31 5.59 9.07 -8.61
CA GLU A 31 4.56 9.45 -9.56
C GLU A 31 3.30 8.61 -9.32
N ARG A 32 2.15 9.18 -9.62
CA ARG A 32 0.88 8.48 -9.45
C ARG A 32 0.55 7.70 -10.72
N PRO A 33 0.03 6.47 -10.58
CA PRO A 33 -0.54 5.75 -11.71
C PRO A 33 -1.65 6.55 -12.40
N SER A 34 -1.80 6.37 -13.71
CA SER A 34 -2.74 7.11 -14.54
C SER A 34 -4.20 6.95 -14.12
N TRP A 35 -4.54 5.81 -13.51
CA TRP A 35 -5.91 5.53 -13.04
C TRP A 35 -6.36 6.33 -11.81
N ARG A 36 -5.45 7.03 -11.09
CA ARG A 36 -5.81 7.90 -9.95
C ARG A 36 -6.72 7.18 -8.94
N TYR A 37 -6.19 6.18 -8.25
CA TYR A 37 -6.94 5.25 -7.40
C TYR A 37 -8.02 5.91 -6.52
N PHE A 38 -7.70 7.03 -5.85
CA PHE A 38 -8.66 7.72 -4.98
C PHE A 38 -9.90 8.21 -5.75
N ASP A 39 -9.69 8.81 -6.93
CA ASP A 39 -10.79 9.33 -7.75
C ASP A 39 -11.70 8.17 -8.21
N ARG A 40 -11.09 7.03 -8.58
CA ARG A 40 -11.84 5.82 -8.94
C ARG A 40 -12.62 5.24 -7.74
N VAL A 41 -12.06 5.26 -6.52
CA VAL A 41 -12.81 4.85 -5.32
C VAL A 41 -14.00 5.77 -5.09
N VAL A 42 -13.86 7.08 -5.28
CA VAL A 42 -15.00 8.03 -5.19
C VAL A 42 -16.12 7.66 -6.16
N GLU A 43 -15.77 7.27 -7.39
CA GLU A 43 -16.74 6.79 -8.39
C GLU A 43 -17.42 5.49 -7.93
N GLN A 44 -16.63 4.50 -7.47
CA GLN A 44 -17.12 3.18 -7.02
C GLN A 44 -18.02 3.25 -5.79
N VAL A 45 -17.80 4.21 -4.90
CA VAL A 45 -18.62 4.42 -3.69
C VAL A 45 -20.02 4.96 -4.03
N THR A 46 -20.18 5.56 -5.21
CA THR A 46 -21.46 6.14 -5.62
C THR A 46 -22.50 5.05 -5.83
N GLY A 47 -23.58 5.13 -5.09
CA GLY A 47 -24.73 4.21 -5.23
C GLY A 47 -24.64 2.90 -4.43
N VAL A 48 -23.54 2.66 -3.68
CA VAL A 48 -23.44 1.49 -2.79
C VAL A 48 -24.00 1.82 -1.40
N ALA A 49 -24.55 0.82 -0.72
CA ALA A 49 -25.10 0.97 0.63
C ALA A 49 -24.06 0.65 1.73
N SER A 50 -23.03 -0.14 1.40
CA SER A 50 -22.04 -0.60 2.37
C SER A 50 -20.63 -0.68 1.75
N LEU A 51 -19.66 -0.11 2.49
CA LEU A 51 -18.25 -0.03 2.15
C LEU A 51 -17.39 -0.62 3.26
N LEU A 52 -16.44 -1.45 2.90
CA LEU A 52 -15.37 -1.92 3.77
C LEU A 52 -14.01 -1.52 3.20
N GLU A 53 -13.18 -0.81 3.96
CA GLU A 53 -11.75 -0.66 3.66
C GLU A 53 -10.96 -1.67 4.49
N VAL A 54 -10.25 -2.57 3.81
CA VAL A 54 -9.41 -3.60 4.46
C VAL A 54 -7.97 -3.10 4.57
N GLN A 55 -7.36 -3.23 5.76
CA GLN A 55 -6.00 -2.76 6.06
C GLN A 55 -5.87 -1.26 5.74
N ALA A 56 -6.71 -0.46 6.38
CA ALA A 56 -6.91 0.96 6.07
C ALA A 56 -5.72 1.86 6.45
N GLY A 57 -4.71 1.33 7.14
CA GLY A 57 -3.59 2.12 7.64
C GLY A 57 -4.07 3.23 8.57
N THR A 58 -3.69 4.47 8.28
CA THR A 58 -4.13 5.65 9.06
C THR A 58 -5.58 6.06 8.79
N GLY A 59 -6.33 5.31 7.99
CA GLY A 59 -7.72 5.63 7.65
C GLY A 59 -7.90 6.85 6.73
N ARG A 60 -6.78 7.36 6.19
CA ARG A 60 -6.79 8.59 5.39
C ARG A 60 -7.65 8.47 4.12
N MET A 61 -7.63 7.31 3.47
CA MET A 61 -8.35 7.12 2.22
C MET A 61 -9.86 7.22 2.45
N ILE A 62 -10.43 6.33 3.26
CA ILE A 62 -11.88 6.32 3.55
C ILE A 62 -12.33 7.61 4.29
N GLY A 63 -11.47 8.15 5.17
CA GLY A 63 -11.74 9.39 5.90
C GLY A 63 -11.80 10.63 5.00
N SER A 64 -11.17 10.61 3.82
CA SER A 64 -11.15 11.72 2.86
C SER A 64 -12.23 11.62 1.78
N LEU A 65 -13.02 10.55 1.72
CA LEU A 65 -14.08 10.39 0.74
C LEU A 65 -15.10 11.54 0.89
N PRO A 66 -15.53 12.19 -0.20
CA PRO A 66 -16.49 13.29 -0.14
C PRO A 66 -17.84 12.86 0.43
N SER A 67 -18.27 11.64 0.12
CA SER A 67 -19.48 11.01 0.65
C SER A 67 -19.19 9.59 1.10
N LEU A 68 -19.95 9.11 2.08
CA LEU A 68 -19.85 7.75 2.61
C LEU A 68 -21.22 7.07 2.51
N PRO A 69 -21.26 5.76 2.23
CA PRO A 69 -22.50 5.00 2.29
C PRO A 69 -23.03 4.90 3.73
N ALA A 70 -24.27 4.42 3.89
CA ALA A 70 -24.90 4.27 5.19
C ALA A 70 -24.10 3.39 6.16
N LEU A 71 -23.43 2.38 5.64
CA LEU A 71 -22.47 1.55 6.39
C LEU A 71 -21.07 1.74 5.80
N ALA A 72 -20.19 2.39 6.55
CA ALA A 72 -18.76 2.55 6.23
C ALA A 72 -17.92 1.96 7.37
N VAL A 73 -17.06 1.02 7.02
CA VAL A 73 -16.22 0.28 7.97
C VAL A 73 -14.77 0.28 7.46
N ALA A 74 -13.82 0.41 8.37
CA ALA A 74 -12.39 0.23 8.12
C ALA A 74 -11.84 -0.85 9.05
N THR A 75 -10.94 -1.70 8.55
CA THR A 75 -10.19 -2.63 9.39
C THR A 75 -8.72 -2.25 9.42
N GLU A 76 -8.09 -2.45 10.58
CA GLU A 76 -6.65 -2.24 10.75
C GLU A 76 -6.13 -3.15 11.87
N GLY A 77 -4.90 -3.65 11.73
CA GLY A 77 -4.26 -4.55 12.69
C GLY A 77 -3.01 -3.97 13.34
N PHE A 78 -2.39 -2.94 12.75
CA PHE A 78 -1.16 -2.35 13.27
C PHE A 78 -1.45 -1.27 14.32
N PRO A 79 -1.02 -1.45 15.60
CA PRO A 79 -1.41 -0.54 16.67
C PRO A 79 -1.13 0.94 16.42
N PRO A 80 0.04 1.36 15.86
CA PRO A 80 0.26 2.76 15.52
C PRO A 80 -0.72 3.32 14.49
N SER A 81 -1.07 2.53 13.47
CA SER A 81 -2.07 2.90 12.45
C SER A 81 -3.47 3.04 13.06
N ILE A 82 -3.84 2.11 13.95
CA ILE A 82 -5.12 2.16 14.69
C ILE A 82 -5.23 3.46 15.49
N ALA A 83 -4.16 3.82 16.21
CA ALA A 83 -4.12 5.04 17.00
C ALA A 83 -4.26 6.30 16.13
N ALA A 84 -3.59 6.33 14.97
CA ALA A 84 -3.65 7.44 14.02
C ALA A 84 -5.02 7.54 13.32
N ALA A 85 -5.63 6.40 12.94
CA ALA A 85 -6.91 6.36 12.25
C ALA A 85 -8.10 6.76 13.13
N GLY A 86 -8.07 6.39 14.41
CA GLY A 86 -9.21 6.50 15.31
C GLY A 86 -9.88 7.89 15.36
N PRO A 87 -9.14 9.00 15.55
CA PRO A 87 -9.72 10.33 15.58
C PRO A 87 -10.43 10.72 14.28
N THR A 88 -9.76 10.54 13.14
CA THR A 88 -10.30 10.89 11.81
C THR A 88 -11.55 10.09 11.48
N LEU A 89 -11.51 8.77 11.66
CA LEU A 89 -12.61 7.89 11.31
C LEU A 89 -13.84 8.13 12.20
N ARG A 90 -13.63 8.47 13.48
CA ARG A 90 -14.71 8.80 14.41
C ARG A 90 -15.48 10.04 13.98
N THR A 91 -14.79 11.12 13.57
CA THR A 91 -15.44 12.34 13.08
C THR A 91 -16.25 12.09 11.81
N ARG A 92 -15.81 11.14 10.99
CA ARG A 92 -16.47 10.73 9.74
C ARG A 92 -17.55 9.67 9.95
N ARG A 93 -17.76 9.18 11.19
CA ARG A 93 -18.70 8.08 11.52
C ARG A 93 -18.35 6.76 10.81
N VAL A 94 -17.09 6.55 10.46
CA VAL A 94 -16.57 5.27 9.95
C VAL A 94 -16.27 4.37 11.15
N LYS A 95 -16.77 3.14 11.13
CA LYS A 95 -16.49 2.15 12.17
C LYS A 95 -15.10 1.58 11.97
N LEU A 96 -14.18 1.81 12.92
CA LEU A 96 -12.89 1.16 12.93
C LEU A 96 -12.99 -0.17 13.68
N VAL A 97 -12.62 -1.25 13.02
CA VAL A 97 -12.59 -2.62 13.57
C VAL A 97 -11.16 -3.11 13.60
N VAL A 98 -10.69 -3.50 14.78
CA VAL A 98 -9.34 -4.03 14.95
C VAL A 98 -9.31 -5.49 14.50
N THR A 99 -8.36 -5.82 13.62
CA THR A 99 -8.14 -7.17 13.11
C THR A 99 -6.71 -7.63 13.42
N SER A 100 -6.42 -8.91 13.17
CA SER A 100 -5.04 -9.40 13.22
C SER A 100 -4.28 -8.90 11.99
N GLN A 101 -2.96 -8.70 12.13
CA GLN A 101 -2.06 -8.46 11.00
C GLN A 101 -1.63 -9.76 10.31
N THR A 102 -1.62 -10.86 11.05
CA THR A 102 -1.00 -12.12 10.63
C THR A 102 -2.00 -13.25 10.41
N ILE A 103 -3.23 -13.09 10.90
CA ILE A 103 -4.27 -14.11 10.78
C ILE A 103 -5.34 -13.56 9.84
N ALA A 104 -5.48 -14.19 8.68
CA ALA A 104 -6.54 -13.86 7.75
C ALA A 104 -7.90 -14.09 8.41
N GLY A 105 -8.70 -13.04 8.52
CA GLY A 105 -10.02 -13.12 9.10
C GLY A 105 -10.67 -11.76 9.21
N LEU A 106 -11.88 -11.66 8.68
CA LEU A 106 -12.70 -10.46 8.78
C LEU A 106 -13.88 -10.75 9.72
N PRO A 107 -14.03 -10.02 10.85
CA PRO A 107 -15.05 -10.29 11.86
C PRO A 107 -16.45 -9.83 11.42
N PHE A 108 -16.81 -10.12 10.19
CA PHE A 108 -18.09 -9.78 9.58
C PHE A 108 -18.81 -11.05 9.11
N ARG A 109 -20.12 -10.96 9.04
CA ARG A 109 -20.91 -12.01 8.40
C ARG A 109 -20.62 -12.07 6.91
N SER A 110 -20.86 -13.23 6.31
CA SER A 110 -20.83 -13.35 4.84
C SER A 110 -21.84 -12.38 4.21
N GLU A 111 -21.53 -11.92 3.01
CA GLU A 111 -22.44 -11.11 2.19
C GLU A 111 -22.90 -9.81 2.87
N SER A 112 -21.97 -9.11 3.52
CA SER A 112 -22.25 -7.89 4.28
C SER A 112 -21.99 -6.60 3.50
N PHE A 113 -21.12 -6.63 2.49
CA PHE A 113 -20.64 -5.41 1.82
C PHE A 113 -20.89 -5.43 0.32
N ASP A 114 -21.32 -4.28 -0.22
CA ASP A 114 -21.46 -4.06 -1.65
C ASP A 114 -20.12 -3.76 -2.30
N LEU A 115 -19.25 -3.03 -1.57
CA LEU A 115 -17.91 -2.66 -2.02
C LEU A 115 -16.88 -2.92 -0.92
N VAL A 116 -15.82 -3.63 -1.28
CA VAL A 116 -14.61 -3.77 -0.47
C VAL A 116 -13.48 -3.07 -1.21
N VAL A 117 -12.68 -2.27 -0.50
CA VAL A 117 -11.52 -1.58 -1.07
C VAL A 117 -10.28 -1.83 -0.23
N SER A 118 -9.10 -1.78 -0.85
CA SER A 118 -7.85 -1.70 -0.11
C SER A 118 -6.77 -1.02 -0.94
N ARG A 119 -5.85 -0.35 -0.25
CA ARG A 119 -4.71 0.29 -0.89
C ARG A 119 -3.42 -0.24 -0.30
N HIS A 120 -2.62 -0.93 -1.12
CA HIS A 120 -1.35 -1.54 -0.74
C HIS A 120 -1.48 -2.53 0.44
N PRO A 121 -2.42 -3.49 0.37
CA PRO A 121 -2.54 -4.47 1.45
C PRO A 121 -1.23 -5.26 1.62
N ILE A 122 -0.91 -5.61 2.86
CA ILE A 122 0.23 -6.49 3.16
C ILE A 122 -0.01 -7.84 2.53
N GLU A 123 -1.21 -8.37 2.72
CA GLU A 123 -1.68 -9.62 2.11
C GLU A 123 -3.18 -9.50 1.79
N PRO A 124 -3.60 -9.73 0.54
CA PRO A 124 -5.01 -9.77 0.21
C PRO A 124 -5.60 -11.08 0.71
N TRP A 125 -6.57 -11.00 1.59
CA TRP A 125 -7.29 -12.18 2.12
C TRP A 125 -8.42 -12.58 1.17
N TRP A 126 -8.08 -13.09 0.01
CA TRP A 126 -8.99 -13.34 -1.10
C TRP A 126 -10.26 -14.10 -0.69
N LYS A 127 -10.14 -15.18 0.08
CA LYS A 127 -11.30 -15.97 0.54
C LYS A 127 -12.21 -15.17 1.48
N GLU A 128 -11.64 -14.35 2.34
CA GLU A 128 -12.40 -13.50 3.26
C GLU A 128 -13.06 -12.32 2.52
N ILE A 129 -12.36 -11.71 1.56
CA ILE A 129 -12.91 -10.68 0.69
C ILE A 129 -14.11 -11.24 -0.09
N ALA A 130 -13.95 -12.41 -0.72
CA ALA A 130 -15.05 -13.08 -1.42
C ALA A 130 -16.21 -13.44 -0.50
N ARG A 131 -15.93 -13.87 0.74
CA ARG A 131 -16.95 -14.23 1.72
C ARG A 131 -17.78 -13.03 2.16
N VAL A 132 -17.14 -11.90 2.47
CA VAL A 132 -17.86 -10.71 2.98
C VAL A 132 -18.55 -9.90 1.90
N LEU A 133 -18.15 -10.05 0.63
CA LEU A 133 -18.84 -9.44 -0.50
C LEU A 133 -20.24 -10.07 -0.69
N LYS A 134 -21.24 -9.23 -0.91
CA LYS A 134 -22.56 -9.65 -1.38
C LYS A 134 -22.46 -10.21 -2.81
N PRO A 135 -23.38 -11.09 -3.23
CA PRO A 135 -23.54 -11.41 -4.65
C PRO A 135 -23.68 -10.13 -5.49
N GLY A 136 -22.91 -10.00 -6.56
CA GLY A 136 -22.80 -8.78 -7.38
C GLY A 136 -21.94 -7.66 -6.79
N GLY A 137 -21.41 -7.83 -5.57
CA GLY A 137 -20.49 -6.87 -4.94
C GLY A 137 -19.10 -6.91 -5.54
N SER A 138 -18.33 -5.85 -5.32
CA SER A 138 -17.01 -5.64 -5.95
C SER A 138 -15.89 -5.47 -4.92
N TYR A 139 -14.71 -5.98 -5.25
CA TYR A 139 -13.45 -5.59 -4.63
C TYR A 139 -12.67 -4.72 -5.60
N PHE A 140 -12.34 -3.50 -5.16
CA PHE A 140 -11.58 -2.52 -5.92
C PHE A 140 -10.33 -2.12 -5.13
N ALA A 141 -9.15 -2.44 -5.65
CA ALA A 141 -7.93 -2.29 -4.89
C ALA A 141 -6.74 -1.84 -5.74
N GLN A 142 -5.78 -1.18 -5.08
CA GLN A 142 -4.45 -0.95 -5.65
C GLN A 142 -3.43 -1.75 -4.85
N HIS A 143 -2.78 -2.72 -5.51
CA HIS A 143 -1.71 -3.52 -4.91
C HIS A 143 -0.32 -3.03 -5.33
N VAL A 144 0.67 -3.37 -4.51
CA VAL A 144 2.08 -3.26 -4.89
C VAL A 144 2.43 -4.52 -5.67
N GLY A 145 2.90 -4.36 -6.90
CA GLY A 145 3.29 -5.46 -7.75
C GLY A 145 4.73 -5.92 -7.54
N THR A 146 5.06 -7.03 -8.16
CA THR A 146 6.43 -7.58 -8.20
C THR A 146 7.43 -6.57 -8.76
N HIS A 147 8.68 -6.65 -8.31
CA HIS A 147 9.78 -5.77 -8.72
C HIS A 147 9.59 -4.27 -8.38
N SER A 148 8.69 -3.93 -7.46
CA SER A 148 8.57 -2.56 -6.97
C SER A 148 9.86 -2.15 -6.26
N LEU A 149 10.47 -1.04 -6.69
CA LEU A 149 11.74 -0.49 -6.20
C LEU A 149 12.94 -1.45 -6.30
N ARG A 150 12.89 -2.38 -7.24
CA ARG A 150 13.91 -3.44 -7.38
C ARG A 150 15.33 -2.89 -7.56
N SER A 151 15.52 -1.83 -8.34
CA SER A 151 16.84 -1.26 -8.54
C SER A 151 17.45 -0.67 -7.26
N LEU A 152 16.63 -0.17 -6.33
CA LEU A 152 17.10 0.25 -5.00
C LEU A 152 17.56 -0.97 -4.17
N SER A 153 16.75 -2.02 -4.16
CA SER A 153 17.10 -3.26 -3.45
C SER A 153 18.38 -3.89 -4.01
N GLU A 154 18.48 -3.98 -5.34
CA GLU A 154 19.68 -4.56 -6.00
C GLU A 154 20.92 -3.69 -5.86
N PHE A 155 20.77 -2.37 -5.80
CA PHE A 155 21.91 -1.48 -5.53
C PHE A 155 22.54 -1.78 -4.16
N LEU A 156 21.71 -2.01 -3.16
CA LEU A 156 22.16 -2.25 -1.79
C LEU A 156 22.58 -3.70 -1.55
N MET A 157 21.83 -4.67 -2.04
CA MET A 157 22.00 -6.10 -1.74
C MET A 157 22.73 -6.89 -2.85
N GLY A 158 22.92 -6.29 -4.02
CA GLY A 158 23.36 -7.00 -5.22
C GLY A 158 22.20 -7.66 -5.97
N PRO A 159 22.50 -8.41 -7.06
CA PRO A 159 21.48 -9.02 -7.90
C PRO A 159 20.51 -9.91 -7.10
N LEU A 160 19.21 -9.70 -7.28
CA LEU A 160 18.16 -10.47 -6.62
C LEU A 160 17.55 -11.51 -7.56
N PRO A 161 17.12 -12.66 -7.03
CA PRO A 161 16.36 -13.63 -7.82
C PRO A 161 15.08 -13.02 -8.36
N SER A 162 14.51 -13.61 -9.40
CA SER A 162 13.23 -13.20 -9.93
C SER A 162 12.14 -13.48 -8.88
N ALA A 163 11.41 -12.44 -8.48
CA ALA A 163 10.30 -12.60 -7.55
C ALA A 163 9.05 -13.02 -8.33
N SER A 164 8.42 -14.12 -7.93
CA SER A 164 7.11 -14.54 -8.45
C SER A 164 5.95 -14.02 -7.60
N GLU A 165 6.23 -13.68 -6.35
CA GLU A 165 5.23 -13.12 -5.44
C GLU A 165 4.68 -11.80 -5.99
N ARG A 166 3.37 -11.59 -5.84
CA ARG A 166 2.66 -10.41 -6.35
C ARG A 166 2.82 -10.17 -7.85
N HIS A 167 3.02 -11.25 -8.62
CA HIS A 167 2.90 -11.19 -10.07
C HIS A 167 1.42 -11.05 -10.44
N PRO A 168 1.06 -10.27 -11.49
CA PRO A 168 -0.34 -10.10 -11.90
C PRO A 168 -1.09 -11.41 -12.09
N GLU A 169 -0.45 -12.43 -12.66
CA GLU A 169 -1.05 -13.76 -12.84
C GLU A 169 -1.33 -14.49 -11.51
N VAL A 170 -0.45 -14.31 -10.51
CA VAL A 170 -0.67 -14.89 -9.17
C VAL A 170 -1.87 -14.23 -8.48
N GLU A 171 -1.98 -12.91 -8.58
CA GLU A 171 -3.12 -12.16 -8.04
C GLU A 171 -4.43 -12.52 -8.75
N ARG A 172 -4.40 -12.65 -10.08
CA ARG A 172 -5.54 -13.11 -10.88
C ARG A 172 -6.00 -14.49 -10.43
N GLN A 173 -5.09 -15.47 -10.42
CA GLN A 173 -5.41 -16.84 -10.06
C GLN A 173 -5.96 -16.93 -8.62
N ALA A 174 -5.37 -16.21 -7.67
CA ALA A 174 -5.83 -16.21 -6.29
C ALA A 174 -7.25 -15.62 -6.13
N ALA A 175 -7.59 -14.60 -6.90
CA ALA A 175 -8.94 -14.05 -6.94
C ALA A 175 -9.95 -15.06 -7.52
N GLU A 176 -9.60 -15.71 -8.65
CA GLU A 176 -10.43 -16.74 -9.31
C GLU A 176 -10.63 -17.97 -8.40
N ASP A 177 -9.56 -18.43 -7.72
CA ASP A 177 -9.62 -19.54 -6.76
C ASP A 177 -10.51 -19.23 -5.55
N ALA A 178 -10.69 -17.94 -5.24
CA ALA A 178 -11.62 -17.48 -4.22
C ALA A 178 -13.07 -17.32 -4.73
N GLY A 179 -13.32 -17.62 -6.00
CA GLY A 179 -14.65 -17.52 -6.61
C GLY A 179 -15.02 -16.09 -7.07
N LEU A 180 -14.04 -15.23 -7.26
CA LEU A 180 -14.23 -13.89 -7.79
C LEU A 180 -13.96 -13.86 -9.31
N VAL A 181 -14.56 -12.93 -10.01
CA VAL A 181 -14.39 -12.74 -11.47
C VAL A 181 -13.59 -11.47 -11.70
N LEU A 182 -12.44 -11.61 -12.34
CA LEU A 182 -11.59 -10.48 -12.69
C LEU A 182 -12.22 -9.66 -13.81
N GLN A 183 -12.35 -8.36 -13.59
CA GLN A 183 -12.84 -7.38 -14.57
C GLN A 183 -11.67 -6.61 -15.21
N ALA A 184 -10.69 -6.20 -14.38
CA ALA A 184 -9.53 -5.48 -14.85
C ALA A 184 -8.32 -5.71 -13.92
N LEU A 185 -7.11 -5.71 -14.52
CA LEU A 185 -5.83 -5.81 -13.82
C LEU A 185 -4.72 -5.04 -14.58
N PRO A 186 -4.86 -3.73 -14.83
CA PRO A 186 -3.77 -2.95 -15.39
C PRO A 186 -2.61 -2.84 -14.42
N VAL A 187 -1.39 -2.83 -14.98
CA VAL A 187 -0.13 -2.70 -14.26
C VAL A 187 0.62 -1.50 -14.79
N GLU A 188 1.06 -0.62 -13.90
CA GLU A 188 1.91 0.52 -14.22
C GLU A 188 3.18 0.53 -13.37
N ARG A 189 4.21 1.16 -13.91
CA ARG A 189 5.52 1.31 -13.27
C ARG A 189 5.85 2.79 -13.10
N PRO A 190 5.20 3.48 -12.15
CA PRO A 190 5.47 4.89 -11.90
C PRO A 190 6.92 5.10 -11.45
N ARG A 191 7.50 6.21 -11.92
CA ARG A 191 8.83 6.66 -11.51
C ARG A 191 8.83 6.98 -10.02
N THR A 192 9.89 6.58 -9.34
CA THR A 192 10.20 6.94 -7.96
C THR A 192 11.60 7.53 -7.94
N ALA A 193 11.79 8.67 -7.28
CA ALA A 193 13.09 9.31 -7.16
C ALA A 193 13.34 9.73 -5.70
N PHE A 194 14.57 9.52 -5.24
CA PHE A 194 15.08 9.98 -3.95
C PHE A 194 16.12 11.07 -4.20
N PHE A 195 15.95 12.22 -3.58
CA PHE A 195 16.79 13.40 -3.83
C PHE A 195 17.94 13.55 -2.84
N ASP A 196 17.90 12.82 -1.73
CA ASP A 196 19.01 12.73 -0.78
C ASP A 196 19.07 11.35 -0.11
N ILE A 197 20.21 11.04 0.49
CA ILE A 197 20.46 9.74 1.11
C ILE A 197 19.64 9.55 2.40
N GLY A 198 19.29 10.63 3.11
CA GLY A 198 18.43 10.56 4.28
C GLY A 198 17.03 10.09 3.90
N ALA A 199 16.51 10.52 2.74
CA ALA A 199 15.23 10.04 2.21
C ALA A 199 15.25 8.52 1.98
N VAL A 200 16.34 7.97 1.45
CA VAL A 200 16.51 6.53 1.28
C VAL A 200 16.53 5.81 2.63
N VAL A 201 17.32 6.30 3.57
CA VAL A 201 17.41 5.71 4.93
C VAL A 201 16.06 5.74 5.64
N TYR A 202 15.37 6.87 5.63
CA TYR A 202 14.04 6.99 6.24
C TYR A 202 13.04 6.03 5.60
N PHE A 203 13.02 5.97 4.26
CA PHE A 203 12.13 5.08 3.51
C PHE A 203 12.38 3.61 3.85
N LEU A 204 13.64 3.16 3.91
CA LEU A 204 13.97 1.76 4.23
C LEU A 204 13.64 1.39 5.68
N ARG A 205 13.68 2.35 6.61
CA ARG A 205 13.21 2.15 7.98
C ARG A 205 11.69 2.02 8.05
N LEU A 206 10.96 2.76 7.20
CA LEU A 206 9.49 2.73 7.14
C LEU A 206 8.96 1.50 6.40
N VAL A 207 9.71 1.02 5.38
CA VAL A 207 9.31 -0.08 4.47
C VAL A 207 10.37 -1.21 4.52
N PRO A 208 10.51 -1.90 5.66
CA PRO A 208 11.67 -2.77 5.95
C PRO A 208 11.78 -4.00 5.03
N TRP A 209 10.72 -4.40 4.34
CA TRP A 209 10.78 -5.54 3.41
C TRP A 209 11.46 -5.24 2.07
N ILE A 210 11.73 -3.97 1.75
CA ILE A 210 12.47 -3.58 0.53
C ILE A 210 13.93 -4.02 0.64
N VAL A 211 14.52 -3.87 1.82
CA VAL A 211 15.85 -4.39 2.17
C VAL A 211 15.73 -5.04 3.55
N PRO A 212 15.48 -6.36 3.60
CA PRO A 212 15.39 -7.08 4.87
C PRO A 212 16.64 -6.89 5.72
N ASP A 213 16.47 -6.74 7.03
CA ASP A 213 17.55 -6.47 8.00
C ASP A 213 18.35 -5.20 7.71
N PHE A 214 17.70 -4.18 7.13
CA PHE A 214 18.36 -2.89 6.89
C PHE A 214 18.83 -2.26 8.19
N SER A 215 20.10 -1.83 8.18
CA SER A 215 20.65 -0.91 9.17
C SER A 215 21.76 -0.09 8.53
N VAL A 216 21.91 1.15 8.98
CA VAL A 216 22.95 2.04 8.43
C VAL A 216 24.36 1.44 8.57
N PRO A 217 24.76 0.87 9.74
CA PRO A 217 26.09 0.26 9.86
C PRO A 217 26.32 -0.88 8.87
N LYS A 218 25.31 -1.73 8.62
CA LYS A 218 25.41 -2.88 7.71
C LYS A 218 25.59 -2.46 6.25
N TYR A 219 24.93 -1.39 5.84
CA TYR A 219 24.91 -0.95 4.44
C TYR A 219 25.68 0.35 4.19
N ARG A 220 26.52 0.81 5.15
CA ARG A 220 27.16 2.14 5.10
C ARG A 220 27.94 2.38 3.79
N GLU A 221 28.74 1.43 3.34
CA GLU A 221 29.51 1.59 2.10
C GLU A 221 28.59 1.75 0.88
N ARG A 222 27.54 0.93 0.78
CA ARG A 222 26.55 1.03 -0.29
C ARG A 222 25.72 2.32 -0.23
N LEU A 223 25.44 2.81 0.96
CA LEU A 223 24.77 4.10 1.16
C LEU A 223 25.68 5.27 0.74
N LEU A 224 27.01 5.19 0.97
CA LEU A 224 27.96 6.17 0.48
C LEU A 224 28.03 6.17 -1.06
N ASP A 225 28.08 4.99 -1.67
CA ASP A 225 28.04 4.87 -3.13
C ASP A 225 26.75 5.47 -3.70
N LEU A 226 25.61 5.18 -3.07
CA LEU A 226 24.29 5.70 -3.46
C LEU A 226 24.21 7.22 -3.29
N HIS A 227 24.77 7.76 -2.23
CA HIS A 227 24.89 9.20 -2.02
C HIS A 227 25.69 9.85 -3.15
N GLY A 228 26.82 9.26 -3.55
CA GLY A 228 27.61 9.72 -4.69
C GLY A 228 26.82 9.73 -6.01
N VAL A 229 25.97 8.73 -6.22
CA VAL A 229 25.06 8.69 -7.38
C VAL A 229 24.07 9.86 -7.31
N ILE A 230 23.45 10.10 -6.16
CA ILE A 230 22.49 11.20 -5.97
C ILE A 230 23.17 12.56 -6.17
N GLU A 231 24.35 12.76 -5.60
CA GLU A 231 25.14 13.99 -5.77
C GLU A 231 25.48 14.26 -7.24
N THR A 232 25.79 13.21 -8.01
CA THR A 232 26.17 13.33 -9.42
C THR A 232 24.99 13.57 -10.33
N HIS A 233 23.83 12.95 -10.07
CA HIS A 233 22.67 12.93 -10.98
C HIS A 233 21.47 13.73 -10.45
N GLY A 234 21.53 14.27 -9.24
CA GLY A 234 20.47 15.00 -8.58
C GLY A 234 19.39 14.14 -7.95
N ALA A 235 19.38 12.84 -8.25
CA ALA A 235 18.47 11.86 -7.64
C ALA A 235 18.95 10.42 -7.88
N PHE A 236 18.49 9.50 -7.03
CA PHE A 236 18.46 8.08 -7.37
C PHE A 236 17.08 7.72 -7.88
N GLU A 237 17.00 7.24 -9.13
CA GLU A 237 15.75 6.87 -9.77
C GLU A 237 15.51 5.36 -9.77
N THR A 238 14.28 4.99 -9.50
CA THR A 238 13.79 3.62 -9.54
C THR A 238 12.33 3.63 -10.00
N THR A 239 11.71 2.47 -10.11
CA THR A 239 10.29 2.37 -10.45
C THR A 239 9.53 1.60 -9.39
N ALA A 240 8.40 2.14 -8.95
CA ALA A 240 7.40 1.38 -8.24
C ALA A 240 6.68 0.43 -9.21
N SER A 241 6.01 -0.57 -8.69
CA SER A 241 5.07 -1.40 -9.46
C SER A 241 3.71 -1.32 -8.79
N ARG A 242 2.70 -0.95 -9.53
CA ARG A 242 1.32 -0.80 -9.05
C ARG A 242 0.38 -1.59 -9.95
N MET A 243 -0.56 -2.29 -9.32
CA MET A 243 -1.63 -3.02 -9.98
C MET A 243 -2.96 -2.48 -9.50
N LEU A 244 -3.86 -2.20 -10.42
CA LEU A 244 -5.25 -1.92 -10.09
C LEU A 244 -6.06 -3.20 -10.26
N LEU A 245 -6.74 -3.62 -9.22
CA LEU A 245 -7.59 -4.81 -9.25
C LEU A 245 -9.05 -4.42 -9.17
N GLU A 246 -9.80 -4.92 -10.12
CA GLU A 246 -11.24 -4.76 -10.21
C GLU A 246 -11.84 -6.16 -10.37
N VAL A 247 -12.42 -6.69 -9.30
CA VAL A 247 -13.02 -8.03 -9.29
C VAL A 247 -14.44 -7.98 -8.73
N THR A 248 -15.30 -8.89 -9.19
CA THR A 248 -16.69 -8.97 -8.75
C THR A 248 -17.02 -10.35 -8.22
N LYS A 249 -17.87 -10.42 -7.20
CA LYS A 249 -18.50 -11.67 -6.80
C LYS A 249 -19.68 -11.95 -7.72
N PRO A 250 -19.76 -13.15 -8.35
CA PRO A 250 -20.91 -13.49 -9.19
C PRO A 250 -22.24 -13.28 -8.48
N SER A 251 -23.24 -12.82 -9.21
CA SER A 251 -24.61 -12.79 -8.70
C SER A 251 -25.11 -14.21 -8.43
N ALA A 252 -26.00 -14.39 -7.45
CA ALA A 252 -26.65 -15.66 -7.27
C ALA A 252 -27.38 -16.05 -8.57
N PRO A 253 -27.37 -17.33 -8.98
CA PRO A 253 -28.18 -17.76 -10.09
C PRO A 253 -29.67 -17.46 -9.79
N THR A 254 -30.31 -16.80 -10.73
CA THR A 254 -31.77 -16.53 -10.72
C THR A 254 -32.56 -17.80 -10.81
#